data_fac62a26c8f04237b738a095f07cb353
#
_entry.id   fac62a26c8f04237b738a095f07cb353
#
_cell.length_a   1.000
_cell.length_b   1.000
_cell.length_c   1.000
_cell.angle_alpha   90.00
_cell.angle_beta   90.00
_cell.angle_gamma   90.00
#
_symmetry.space_group_name_H-M   'P 1'
#
loop_
_entity.id
_entity.type
_entity.pdbx_description
1 polymer ?
#
loop_
_entity_poly.entity_id
_entity_poly.type
_entity_poly.pdbx_seq_one_letter_code
_entity_poly.pdbx_strand_id
1 'polypeptide(L)'
;MKRTLIIAIGVVALLIVGFTISGVAQETQSNKESRQAQHEARQQQRAQRLAEYREHLDSTILSHNYRFVPETMQQLPAGMMRNLQNPCYEIIVWSEAVDVCIPFLKGYTPPYYPVVFNYVLSSVQGYIVEQTDYGWHVTFQSTMFTATTFTFSFEIYSHYGAATQTISSPFYNSMQYTGNIFGI
;
A
#
# COMPACT_ATOMS: atom_id res chain seq x y z
N MET A 1 78.04 -9.33 24.28
CA MET A 1 76.80 -9.88 24.82
C MET A 1 75.63 -8.83 24.95
N LYS A 2 75.85 -7.58 25.33
CA LYS A 2 74.71 -6.59 25.47
C LYS A 2 74.11 -6.15 24.19
N ARG A 3 74.80 -6.11 23.04
CA ARG A 3 74.21 -5.65 21.73
C ARG A 3 73.31 -6.71 21.08
N THR A 4 73.59 -7.99 21.27
CA THR A 4 72.75 -9.07 20.74
C THR A 4 71.42 -9.21 21.49
N LEU A 5 71.41 -8.89 22.79
CA LEU A 5 70.17 -8.90 23.59
C LEU A 5 69.18 -7.79 23.19
N ILE A 6 69.64 -6.59 22.84
CA ILE A 6 68.83 -5.46 22.41
C ILE A 6 68.18 -5.75 21.07
N ILE A 7 68.90 -6.40 20.16
CA ILE A 7 68.30 -6.76 18.82
C ILE A 7 67.22 -7.84 19.00
N ALA A 8 67.44 -8.82 19.90
CA ALA A 8 66.41 -9.84 20.14
C ALA A 8 65.08 -9.27 20.73
N ILE A 9 65.23 -8.33 21.68
CA ILE A 9 64.02 -7.64 22.26
C ILE A 9 63.29 -6.80 21.22
N GLY A 10 64.01 -6.11 20.32
CA GLY A 10 63.40 -5.31 19.24
C GLY A 10 62.59 -6.15 18.24
N VAL A 11 63.09 -7.33 17.86
CA VAL A 11 62.41 -8.24 16.93
C VAL A 11 61.17 -8.84 17.57
N VAL A 12 61.21 -9.22 18.84
CA VAL A 12 60.04 -9.75 19.55
C VAL A 12 58.94 -8.67 19.69
N ALA A 13 59.31 -7.43 20.01
CA ALA A 13 58.34 -6.32 20.08
C ALA A 13 57.68 -6.02 18.74
N LEU A 14 58.43 -6.11 17.63
CA LEU A 14 57.88 -5.90 16.28
C LEU A 14 56.92 -7.00 15.84
N LEU A 15 57.17 -8.25 16.23
CA LEU A 15 56.26 -9.37 15.95
C LEU A 15 54.94 -9.29 16.74
N ILE A 16 54.98 -8.82 18.00
CA ILE A 16 53.80 -8.68 18.83
C ILE A 16 52.91 -7.57 18.30
N VAL A 17 53.45 -6.43 17.86
CA VAL A 17 52.67 -5.34 17.27
C VAL A 17 52.06 -5.74 15.93
N GLY A 18 52.76 -6.50 15.09
CA GLY A 18 52.23 -7.03 13.84
C GLY A 18 51.04 -7.98 14.03
N PHE A 19 51.08 -8.81 15.09
CA PHE A 19 50.00 -9.77 15.34
C PHE A 19 48.73 -9.13 15.87
N THR A 20 48.83 -8.05 16.66
CA THR A 20 47.67 -7.33 17.18
C THR A 20 46.95 -6.49 16.10
N ILE A 21 47.67 -5.90 15.16
CA ILE A 21 47.10 -5.13 14.05
C ILE A 21 46.36 -6.04 13.08
N SER A 22 46.88 -7.24 12.80
CA SER A 22 46.20 -8.21 11.94
C SER A 22 44.88 -8.72 12.54
N GLY A 23 44.83 -8.94 13.85
CA GLY A 23 43.62 -9.40 14.54
C GLY A 23 42.50 -8.37 14.50
N VAL A 24 42.80 -7.11 14.75
CA VAL A 24 41.80 -6.03 14.73
C VAL A 24 41.26 -5.78 13.33
N ALA A 25 42.09 -5.87 12.29
CA ALA A 25 41.65 -5.72 10.91
C ALA A 25 40.70 -6.87 10.48
N GLN A 26 40.98 -8.09 10.91
CA GLN A 26 40.19 -9.26 10.59
C GLN A 26 38.84 -9.27 11.30
N GLU A 27 38.78 -8.84 12.58
CA GLU A 27 37.51 -8.65 13.30
C GLU A 27 36.63 -7.57 12.69
N THR A 28 37.23 -6.49 12.22
CA THR A 28 36.46 -5.38 11.57
C THR A 28 35.91 -5.81 10.23
N GLN A 29 36.60 -6.62 9.44
CA GLN A 29 36.11 -7.18 8.19
C GLN A 29 34.97 -8.19 8.43
N SER A 30 35.13 -9.12 9.33
CA SER A 30 34.09 -10.09 9.70
C SER A 30 32.80 -9.41 10.18
N ASN A 31 32.89 -8.34 10.97
CA ASN A 31 31.77 -7.56 11.41
C ASN A 31 31.06 -6.81 10.26
N LYS A 32 31.81 -6.32 9.26
CA LYS A 32 31.23 -5.68 8.07
C LYS A 32 30.51 -6.69 7.20
N GLU A 33 31.10 -7.84 6.95
CA GLU A 33 30.53 -8.93 6.16
C GLU A 33 29.25 -9.46 6.81
N SER A 34 29.24 -9.65 8.13
CA SER A 34 28.03 -10.09 8.84
C SER A 34 26.91 -9.08 8.79
N ARG A 35 27.19 -7.77 8.86
CA ARG A 35 26.20 -6.69 8.70
C ARG A 35 25.65 -6.61 7.28
N GLN A 36 26.52 -6.79 6.28
CA GLN A 36 26.10 -6.83 4.88
C GLN A 36 25.18 -8.02 4.61
N ALA A 37 25.56 -9.21 5.06
CA ALA A 37 24.74 -10.43 4.95
C ALA A 37 23.38 -10.28 5.65
N GLN A 38 23.34 -9.66 6.84
CA GLN A 38 22.09 -9.36 7.53
C GLN A 38 21.23 -8.35 6.76
N HIS A 39 21.84 -7.33 6.16
CA HIS A 39 21.13 -6.34 5.38
C HIS A 39 20.52 -6.95 4.11
N GLU A 40 21.29 -7.77 3.40
CA GLU A 40 20.84 -8.51 2.22
C GLU A 40 19.72 -9.50 2.55
N ALA A 41 19.86 -10.25 3.64
CA ALA A 41 18.81 -11.15 4.12
C ALA A 41 17.49 -10.40 4.44
N ARG A 42 17.58 -9.23 5.08
CA ARG A 42 16.40 -8.38 5.33
C ARG A 42 15.78 -7.83 4.05
N GLN A 43 16.59 -7.45 3.06
CA GLN A 43 16.09 -7.00 1.77
C GLN A 43 15.38 -8.13 1.03
N GLN A 44 15.97 -9.32 0.99
CA GLN A 44 15.35 -10.50 0.38
C GLN A 44 14.02 -10.86 1.06
N GLN A 45 14.00 -10.86 2.39
CA GLN A 45 12.77 -11.13 3.14
C GLN A 45 11.67 -10.08 2.87
N ARG A 46 12.03 -8.79 2.74
CA ARG A 46 11.08 -7.74 2.36
C ARG A 46 10.56 -7.95 0.94
N ALA A 47 11.43 -8.28 0.00
CA ALA A 47 11.04 -8.54 -1.38
C ALA A 47 10.10 -9.74 -1.49
N GLN A 48 10.36 -10.82 -0.75
CA GLN A 48 9.48 -11.99 -0.70
C GLN A 48 8.09 -11.64 -0.14
N ARG A 49 8.03 -10.94 1.00
CA ARG A 49 6.74 -10.50 1.58
C ARG A 49 5.94 -9.59 0.64
N LEU A 50 6.62 -8.72 -0.09
CA LEU A 50 5.96 -7.86 -1.08
C LEU A 50 5.43 -8.67 -2.26
N ALA A 51 6.15 -9.70 -2.70
CA ALA A 51 5.69 -10.59 -3.77
C ALA A 51 4.46 -11.39 -3.34
N GLU A 52 4.50 -12.01 -2.15
CA GLU A 52 3.37 -12.74 -1.56
C GLU A 52 2.14 -11.82 -1.37
N TYR A 53 2.37 -10.59 -0.89
CA TYR A 53 1.30 -9.63 -0.72
C TYR A 53 0.64 -9.23 -2.05
N ARG A 54 1.44 -9.02 -3.10
CA ARG A 54 0.92 -8.72 -4.44
C ARG A 54 0.09 -9.87 -4.99
N GLU A 55 0.59 -11.09 -4.91
CA GLU A 55 -0.13 -12.29 -5.35
C GLU A 55 -1.48 -12.44 -4.63
N HIS A 56 -1.48 -12.21 -3.31
CA HIS A 56 -2.71 -12.23 -2.52
C HIS A 56 -3.68 -11.13 -2.94
N LEU A 57 -3.20 -9.90 -3.16
CA LEU A 57 -4.02 -8.79 -3.60
C LEU A 57 -4.60 -9.04 -4.99
N ASP A 58 -3.77 -9.51 -5.94
CA ASP A 58 -4.21 -9.85 -7.29
C ASP A 58 -5.31 -10.91 -7.27
N SER A 59 -5.14 -11.97 -6.47
CA SER A 59 -6.16 -12.99 -6.27
C SER A 59 -7.45 -12.43 -5.68
N THR A 60 -7.34 -11.52 -4.71
CA THR A 60 -8.47 -10.85 -4.06
C THR A 60 -9.27 -10.00 -5.06
N ILE A 61 -8.60 -9.23 -5.89
CA ILE A 61 -9.26 -8.40 -6.91
C ILE A 61 -9.96 -9.26 -7.98
N LEU A 62 -9.26 -10.28 -8.46
CA LEU A 62 -9.79 -11.19 -9.49
C LEU A 62 -10.94 -12.06 -8.98
N SER A 63 -10.99 -12.37 -7.70
CA SER A 63 -12.10 -13.13 -7.10
C SER A 63 -13.36 -12.28 -6.88
N HIS A 64 -13.29 -10.95 -7.08
CA HIS A 64 -14.35 -9.98 -6.78
C HIS A 64 -14.84 -10.06 -5.31
N ASN A 65 -13.95 -10.38 -4.39
CA ASN A 65 -14.26 -10.49 -2.96
C ASN A 65 -13.32 -9.59 -2.16
N TYR A 66 -13.62 -8.31 -2.11
CA TYR A 66 -12.80 -7.36 -1.38
C TYR A 66 -13.62 -6.26 -0.71
N ARG A 67 -13.02 -5.67 0.30
CA ARG A 67 -13.53 -4.54 1.03
C ARG A 67 -12.60 -3.34 0.87
N PHE A 68 -13.16 -2.21 0.47
CA PHE A 68 -12.49 -0.91 0.47
C PHE A 68 -12.90 -0.12 1.70
N VAL A 69 -11.93 0.34 2.47
CA VAL A 69 -12.14 1.18 3.66
C VAL A 69 -11.59 2.57 3.36
N PRO A 70 -12.46 3.59 3.18
CA PRO A 70 -12.04 4.95 2.89
C PRO A 70 -11.51 5.66 4.13
N GLU A 71 -10.39 6.35 3.99
CA GLU A 71 -9.77 7.19 5.03
C GLU A 71 -10.02 8.68 4.79
N THR A 72 -10.13 9.07 3.53
CA THR A 72 -10.42 10.47 3.15
C THR A 72 -11.50 10.55 2.10
N MET A 73 -12.12 11.72 1.98
CA MET A 73 -13.03 12.05 0.88
C MET A 73 -12.75 13.45 0.36
N GLN A 74 -12.99 13.65 -0.93
CA GLN A 74 -12.88 14.93 -1.62
C GLN A 74 -13.94 15.03 -2.72
N GLN A 75 -14.59 16.18 -2.82
CA GLN A 75 -15.46 16.49 -3.96
C GLN A 75 -14.62 17.03 -5.12
N LEU A 76 -14.79 16.48 -6.30
CA LEU A 76 -14.09 16.95 -7.50
C LEU A 76 -14.93 18.01 -8.25
N PRO A 77 -14.26 18.94 -8.96
CA PRO A 77 -12.80 19.06 -9.13
C PRO A 77 -12.10 19.87 -8.03
N ALA A 78 -12.79 20.63 -7.20
CA ALA A 78 -12.17 21.65 -6.35
C ALA A 78 -12.57 21.59 -4.87
N GLY A 79 -13.13 20.47 -4.39
CA GLY A 79 -13.52 20.32 -2.99
C GLY A 79 -12.32 20.15 -2.06
N MET A 80 -12.50 20.49 -0.79
CA MET A 80 -11.50 20.24 0.24
C MET A 80 -11.47 18.75 0.60
N MET A 81 -10.27 18.22 0.78
CA MET A 81 -10.08 16.87 1.32
C MET A 81 -10.48 16.85 2.80
N ARG A 82 -11.22 15.84 3.20
CA ARG A 82 -11.71 15.61 4.56
C ARG A 82 -11.37 14.22 5.02
N ASN A 83 -10.87 14.10 6.24
CA ASN A 83 -10.62 12.80 6.87
C ASN A 83 -11.94 12.17 7.34
N LEU A 84 -12.07 10.89 7.10
CA LEU A 84 -13.19 10.06 7.55
C LEU A 84 -12.78 9.33 8.82
N GLN A 85 -13.50 9.58 9.90
CA GLN A 85 -13.18 8.98 11.22
C GLN A 85 -14.13 7.83 11.61
N ASN A 86 -15.19 7.62 10.82
CA ASN A 86 -16.16 6.57 11.12
C ASN A 86 -15.68 5.22 10.55
N PRO A 87 -15.40 4.24 11.39
CA PRO A 87 -14.92 2.93 10.96
C PRO A 87 -15.97 2.07 10.22
N CYS A 88 -17.23 2.53 10.22
CA CYS A 88 -18.32 1.84 9.51
C CYS A 88 -18.42 2.24 8.02
N TYR A 89 -17.58 3.17 7.57
CA TYR A 89 -17.57 3.53 6.16
C TYR A 89 -16.75 2.52 5.38
N GLU A 90 -17.41 1.84 4.45
CA GLU A 90 -16.81 0.83 3.62
C GLU A 90 -17.58 0.62 2.32
N ILE A 91 -16.92 0.03 1.34
CA ILE A 91 -17.55 -0.55 0.16
C ILE A 91 -17.10 -2.00 0.08
N ILE A 92 -18.05 -2.91 0.13
CA ILE A 92 -17.80 -4.35 0.02
C ILE A 92 -18.23 -4.80 -1.38
N VAL A 93 -17.31 -5.39 -2.11
CA VAL A 93 -17.56 -5.93 -3.44
C VAL A 93 -17.58 -7.44 -3.36
N TRP A 94 -18.70 -8.03 -3.79
CA TRP A 94 -18.86 -9.47 -4.02
C TRP A 94 -19.07 -9.73 -5.52
N SER A 95 -18.97 -10.97 -5.91
CA SER A 95 -19.15 -11.37 -7.31
C SER A 95 -20.47 -10.92 -7.95
N GLU A 96 -21.54 -10.77 -7.17
CA GLU A 96 -22.89 -10.46 -7.66
C GLU A 96 -23.50 -9.19 -7.05
N ALA A 97 -22.88 -8.62 -6.03
CA ALA A 97 -23.44 -7.48 -5.30
C ALA A 97 -22.34 -6.54 -4.78
N VAL A 98 -22.70 -5.31 -4.56
CA VAL A 98 -21.83 -4.34 -3.89
C VAL A 98 -22.61 -3.69 -2.75
N ASP A 99 -22.08 -3.75 -1.54
CA ASP A 99 -22.59 -3.00 -0.41
C ASP A 99 -21.80 -1.70 -0.26
N VAL A 100 -22.52 -0.59 -0.22
CA VAL A 100 -21.94 0.74 -0.17
C VAL A 100 -22.41 1.46 1.09
N CYS A 101 -21.51 1.75 2.00
CA CYS A 101 -21.78 2.58 3.16
C CYS A 101 -20.73 3.69 3.27
N ILE A 102 -20.96 4.82 2.59
CA ILE A 102 -20.01 5.94 2.56
C ILE A 102 -20.71 7.29 2.57
N PRO A 103 -20.09 8.36 3.13
CA PRO A 103 -20.63 9.70 3.03
C PRO A 103 -20.50 10.25 1.61
N PHE A 104 -21.50 10.96 1.14
CA PHE A 104 -21.53 11.58 -0.18
C PHE A 104 -22.11 13.00 -0.10
N LEU A 105 -21.57 13.92 -0.88
CA LEU A 105 -22.11 15.27 -1.02
C LEU A 105 -23.00 15.37 -2.26
N LYS A 106 -24.31 15.33 -2.02
CA LYS A 106 -25.31 15.45 -3.08
C LYS A 106 -25.50 16.90 -3.47
N GLY A 107 -25.47 17.18 -4.75
CA GLY A 107 -25.65 18.51 -5.31
C GLY A 107 -24.55 18.82 -6.34
N TYR A 108 -24.93 19.57 -7.38
CA TYR A 108 -24.01 19.99 -8.44
C TYR A 108 -23.38 21.35 -8.14
N THR A 109 -24.14 22.20 -7.48
CA THR A 109 -23.73 23.53 -7.02
C THR A 109 -24.09 23.69 -5.55
N PRO A 110 -23.41 24.57 -4.80
CA PRO A 110 -23.76 24.87 -3.43
C PRO A 110 -25.20 25.42 -3.30
N PRO A 111 -25.92 25.12 -2.20
CA PRO A 111 -25.47 24.31 -1.06
C PRO A 111 -25.45 22.81 -1.36
N TYR A 112 -24.37 22.12 -0.90
CA TYR A 112 -24.28 20.67 -1.01
C TYR A 112 -24.98 19.99 0.17
N TYR A 113 -25.66 18.89 -0.10
CA TYR A 113 -26.39 18.12 0.89
C TYR A 113 -25.61 16.86 1.26
N PRO A 114 -25.05 16.76 2.49
CA PRO A 114 -24.39 15.56 2.94
C PRO A 114 -25.41 14.44 3.14
N VAL A 115 -25.15 13.30 2.54
CA VAL A 115 -25.93 12.08 2.68
C VAL A 115 -24.97 10.92 2.95
N VAL A 116 -25.48 9.81 3.46
CA VAL A 116 -24.76 8.55 3.49
C VAL A 116 -25.35 7.64 2.45
N PHE A 117 -24.53 7.18 1.53
CA PHE A 117 -24.90 6.06 0.68
C PHE A 117 -24.85 4.81 1.56
N ASN A 118 -25.98 4.17 1.72
CA ASN A 118 -26.11 2.94 2.49
C ASN A 118 -27.04 2.01 1.69
N TYR A 119 -26.46 1.32 0.74
CA TYR A 119 -27.20 0.52 -0.25
C TYR A 119 -26.49 -0.77 -0.55
N VAL A 120 -27.26 -1.86 -0.62
CA VAL A 120 -26.83 -3.11 -1.24
C VAL A 120 -27.27 -3.08 -2.70
N LEU A 121 -26.30 -3.06 -3.59
CA LEU A 121 -26.48 -2.98 -5.04
C LEU A 121 -26.45 -4.39 -5.62
N SER A 122 -27.59 -4.96 -5.96
CA SER A 122 -27.71 -6.29 -6.56
C SER A 122 -27.64 -6.29 -8.10
N SER A 123 -27.57 -5.12 -8.73
CA SER A 123 -27.49 -4.96 -10.17
C SER A 123 -26.24 -4.19 -10.58
N VAL A 124 -25.09 -4.84 -10.45
CA VAL A 124 -23.82 -4.30 -10.94
C VAL A 124 -23.72 -4.56 -12.44
N GLN A 125 -23.52 -3.49 -13.22
CA GLN A 125 -23.40 -3.57 -14.68
C GLN A 125 -21.99 -3.17 -15.11
N GLY A 126 -21.48 -3.82 -16.16
CA GLY A 126 -20.22 -3.46 -16.78
C GLY A 126 -19.03 -3.55 -15.84
N TYR A 127 -18.96 -4.61 -15.02
CA TYR A 127 -17.80 -4.84 -14.17
C TYR A 127 -16.59 -5.19 -15.03
N ILE A 128 -15.60 -4.32 -15.05
CA ILE A 128 -14.37 -4.42 -15.85
C ILE A 128 -13.19 -4.33 -14.90
N VAL A 129 -12.24 -5.26 -15.06
CA VAL A 129 -10.97 -5.28 -14.32
C VAL A 129 -9.84 -5.19 -15.33
N GLU A 130 -9.02 -4.18 -15.22
CA GLU A 130 -7.87 -3.94 -16.10
C GLU A 130 -6.59 -3.89 -15.26
N GLN A 131 -5.58 -4.61 -15.69
CA GLN A 131 -4.26 -4.53 -15.09
C GLN A 131 -3.51 -3.32 -15.63
N THR A 132 -2.92 -2.55 -14.73
CA THR A 132 -2.09 -1.37 -15.04
C THR A 132 -0.66 -1.59 -14.57
N ASP A 133 0.27 -0.72 -14.97
CA ASP A 133 1.69 -0.81 -14.59
C ASP A 133 1.90 -0.73 -13.06
N TYR A 134 0.98 -0.11 -12.33
CA TYR A 134 1.07 0.10 -10.88
C TYR A 134 0.09 -0.75 -10.07
N GLY A 135 -0.81 -1.49 -10.73
CA GLY A 135 -1.80 -2.32 -10.04
C GLY A 135 -3.03 -2.62 -10.89
N TRP A 136 -4.21 -2.28 -10.39
CA TRP A 136 -5.49 -2.62 -11.02
C TRP A 136 -6.39 -1.40 -11.15
N HIS A 137 -7.11 -1.34 -12.24
CA HIS A 137 -8.23 -0.44 -12.47
C HIS A 137 -9.52 -1.26 -12.54
N VAL A 138 -10.45 -0.99 -11.63
CA VAL A 138 -11.76 -1.67 -11.58
C VAL A 138 -12.85 -0.65 -11.78
N THR A 139 -13.72 -0.89 -12.76
CA THR A 139 -14.86 -0.01 -13.06
C THR A 139 -16.14 -0.81 -13.15
N PHE A 140 -17.20 -0.28 -12.56
CA PHE A 140 -18.57 -0.79 -12.72
C PHE A 140 -19.60 0.31 -12.58
N GLN A 141 -20.83 0.01 -12.96
CA GLN A 141 -21.96 0.92 -12.86
C GLN A 141 -23.07 0.29 -12.03
N SER A 142 -23.81 1.13 -11.33
CA SER A 142 -25.02 0.73 -10.65
C SER A 142 -26.00 1.90 -10.54
N THR A 143 -27.28 1.59 -10.44
CA THR A 143 -28.34 2.60 -10.35
C THR A 143 -28.74 2.79 -8.89
N MET A 144 -28.65 4.01 -8.42
CA MET A 144 -29.08 4.43 -7.08
C MET A 144 -30.05 5.59 -7.19
N PHE A 145 -30.81 5.89 -6.11
CA PHE A 145 -31.78 7.00 -6.09
C PHE A 145 -32.75 6.99 -7.27
N THR A 146 -33.51 5.92 -7.41
CA THR A 146 -34.66 5.81 -8.32
C THR A 146 -34.43 6.01 -9.83
N ALA A 147 -33.28 6.18 -10.36
CA ALA A 147 -32.94 6.13 -11.78
C ALA A 147 -31.58 6.78 -12.13
N THR A 148 -30.81 7.16 -11.15
CA THR A 148 -29.50 7.75 -11.41
C THR A 148 -28.43 6.66 -11.48
N THR A 149 -27.76 6.57 -12.61
CA THR A 149 -26.61 5.68 -12.77
C THR A 149 -25.37 6.33 -12.21
N PHE A 150 -24.69 5.63 -11.33
CA PHE A 150 -23.39 5.99 -10.80
C PHE A 150 -22.33 5.06 -11.37
N THR A 151 -21.20 5.64 -11.74
CA THR A 151 -19.99 4.89 -12.13
C THR A 151 -19.03 4.88 -10.96
N PHE A 152 -18.61 3.70 -10.58
CA PHE A 152 -17.60 3.44 -9.57
C PHE A 152 -16.29 3.08 -10.28
N SER A 153 -15.23 3.77 -9.96
CA SER A 153 -13.90 3.53 -10.51
C SER A 153 -12.90 3.42 -9.37
N PHE A 154 -12.17 2.32 -9.32
CA PHE A 154 -11.11 2.07 -8.36
C PHE A 154 -9.76 2.02 -9.06
N GLU A 155 -8.80 2.78 -8.57
CA GLU A 155 -7.39 2.66 -8.88
C GLU A 155 -6.70 2.02 -7.68
N ILE A 156 -6.20 0.80 -7.82
CA ILE A 156 -5.66 -0.02 -6.73
C ILE A 156 -4.17 -0.21 -6.96
N TYR A 157 -3.37 0.17 -5.97
CA TYR A 157 -1.92 0.12 -6.03
C TYR A 157 -1.39 -1.17 -5.41
N SER A 158 -0.83 -2.07 -6.23
CA SER A 158 -0.39 -3.40 -5.81
C SER A 158 0.74 -3.41 -4.77
N HIS A 159 1.45 -2.30 -4.59
CA HIS A 159 2.55 -2.24 -3.63
C HIS A 159 2.11 -2.13 -2.17
N TYR A 160 0.95 -1.52 -1.91
CA TYR A 160 0.53 -1.15 -0.56
C TYR A 160 -0.93 -1.47 -0.27
N GLY A 161 -1.71 -1.96 -1.25
CA GLY A 161 -3.15 -2.12 -1.12
C GLY A 161 -3.92 -0.80 -0.95
N ALA A 162 -3.22 0.33 -1.10
CA ALA A 162 -3.88 1.61 -1.15
C ALA A 162 -4.73 1.71 -2.42
N ALA A 163 -5.85 2.37 -2.32
CA ALA A 163 -6.73 2.57 -3.45
C ALA A 163 -7.35 3.96 -3.46
N THR A 164 -7.58 4.45 -4.66
CA THR A 164 -8.37 5.66 -4.90
C THR A 164 -9.67 5.23 -5.57
N GLN A 165 -10.79 5.53 -4.94
CA GLN A 165 -12.10 5.24 -5.46
C GLN A 165 -12.79 6.54 -5.87
N THR A 166 -13.32 6.59 -7.08
CA THR A 166 -14.08 7.72 -7.61
C THR A 166 -15.51 7.28 -7.91
N ILE A 167 -16.48 8.03 -7.40
CA ILE A 167 -17.90 7.88 -7.74
C ILE A 167 -18.30 9.07 -8.59
N SER A 168 -18.79 8.80 -9.77
CA SER A 168 -19.25 9.83 -10.70
C SER A 168 -20.69 9.60 -11.14
N SER A 169 -21.38 10.67 -11.48
CA SER A 169 -22.75 10.65 -11.97
C SER A 169 -22.98 11.85 -12.91
N PRO A 170 -23.87 11.74 -13.90
CA PRO A 170 -24.23 12.88 -14.75
C PRO A 170 -24.90 14.05 -14.01
N PHE A 171 -25.49 13.78 -12.83
CA PHE A 171 -26.32 14.76 -12.10
C PHE A 171 -25.67 15.35 -10.85
N TYR A 172 -24.49 14.82 -10.44
CA TYR A 172 -23.82 15.26 -9.23
C TYR A 172 -22.33 15.39 -9.47
N ASN A 173 -21.68 16.25 -8.68
CA ASN A 173 -20.23 16.33 -8.68
C ASN A 173 -19.63 14.98 -8.26
N SER A 174 -18.54 14.63 -8.89
CA SER A 174 -17.81 13.41 -8.55
C SER A 174 -17.22 13.50 -7.16
N MET A 175 -17.21 12.38 -6.47
CA MET A 175 -16.57 12.22 -5.16
C MET A 175 -15.40 11.27 -5.31
N GLN A 176 -14.27 11.63 -4.71
CA GLN A 176 -13.09 10.80 -4.65
C GLN A 176 -12.80 10.41 -3.20
N TYR A 177 -12.43 9.17 -2.99
CA TYR A 177 -12.05 8.61 -1.70
C TYR A 177 -10.68 7.97 -1.82
N THR A 178 -9.83 8.15 -0.82
CA THR A 178 -8.59 7.38 -0.70
C THR A 178 -8.68 6.48 0.51
N GLY A 179 -8.12 5.30 0.43
CA GLY A 179 -8.18 4.30 1.49
C GLY A 179 -7.42 3.04 1.13
N ASN A 180 -7.81 1.92 1.74
CA ASN A 180 -7.14 0.64 1.57
C ASN A 180 -8.10 -0.47 1.17
N ILE A 181 -7.58 -1.45 0.41
CA ILE A 181 -8.29 -2.67 0.01
C ILE A 181 -7.87 -3.81 0.95
N PHE A 182 -8.86 -4.60 1.35
CA PHE A 182 -8.68 -5.82 2.14
C PHE A 182 -9.45 -6.97 1.48
N GLY A 183 -8.89 -8.17 1.51
CA GLY A 183 -9.62 -9.39 1.17
C GLY A 183 -10.69 -9.71 2.23
N ILE A 184 -11.75 -10.40 1.81
CA ILE A 184 -12.84 -10.87 2.67
C ILE A 184 -12.72 -12.37 2.83
#